data_7c30e7245083ae995c2536f3b2a15830
#
_entry.id   7c30e7245083ae995c2536f3b2a15830
#
_cell.length_a   1.000
_cell.length_b   1.000
_cell.length_c   1.000
_cell.angle_alpha   90.00
_cell.angle_beta   90.00
_cell.angle_gamma   90.00
#
_symmetry.space_group_name_H-M   'P 1'
#
loop_
_entity.id
_entity.type
_entity.pdbx_description
1 polymer ?
#
loop_
_entity_poly.entity_id
_entity_poly.type
_entity_poly.pdbx_seq_one_letter_code
_entity_poly.pdbx_strand_id
1 'polypeptide(L)'
;FSMAKKITDISGRGVGLDVVKSNIEQLGGDVEVSTKLGEGTTFTVRLPLTLAIIQALMVEVRDEKYAIALGSIANIENIPVTDIKYVEAKEVIHLRGNVIPLIRLDKILDIEPLENGPENLTVVIVKRGDSQVGLVVDKLIGQQEIVIKSLGKYINGNKLISGATILGDGE
;
A
#
# COMPACT_ATOMS: atom_id res chain seq x y z
N PHE A 1 23.75 0.72 19.17
CA PHE A 1 24.90 0.35 20.00
C PHE A 1 26.17 0.59 19.21
N SER A 2 26.97 1.55 19.62
CA SER A 2 28.25 1.86 18.97
C SER A 2 29.42 1.37 19.82
N MET A 3 30.34 0.63 19.20
CA MET A 3 31.63 0.21 19.82
C MET A 3 32.69 1.33 19.76
N ALA A 4 32.38 2.47 19.19
CA ALA A 4 33.31 3.58 19.07
C ALA A 4 33.57 4.24 20.43
N LYS A 5 34.83 4.43 20.77
CA LYS A 5 35.27 5.16 21.98
C LYS A 5 34.84 6.64 22.01
N LYS A 6 34.46 7.18 20.85
CA LYS A 6 33.82 8.51 20.66
C LYS A 6 32.72 8.38 19.64
N ILE A 7 31.53 8.88 19.98
CA ILE A 7 30.41 9.01 19.04
C ILE A 7 30.77 10.11 18.07
N THR A 8 30.94 9.76 16.78
CA THR A 8 31.13 10.72 15.69
C THR A 8 29.88 10.76 14.83
N ASP A 9 29.64 11.88 14.13
CA ASP A 9 28.44 12.08 13.29
C ASP A 9 28.28 11.06 12.15
N ILE A 10 29.30 10.28 11.85
CA ILE A 10 29.33 9.35 10.73
C ILE A 10 29.23 7.87 11.16
N SER A 11 29.64 7.48 12.35
CA SER A 11 29.74 6.07 12.74
C SER A 11 29.30 5.72 14.17
N GLY A 12 28.63 6.61 14.87
CA GLY A 12 28.24 6.42 16.28
C GLY A 12 26.76 6.44 16.57
N ARG A 13 25.90 6.58 15.57
CA ARG A 13 24.45 6.79 15.73
C ARG A 13 23.60 5.51 15.88
N GLY A 14 24.18 4.33 15.80
CA GLY A 14 23.44 3.06 15.89
C GLY A 14 22.46 2.81 14.74
N VAL A 15 22.59 3.54 13.64
CA VAL A 15 21.66 3.51 12.49
C VAL A 15 21.62 2.18 11.73
N GLY A 16 22.60 1.31 11.87
CA GLY A 16 22.61 0.01 11.19
C GLY A 16 21.63 -0.98 11.76
N LEU A 17 21.48 -1.06 13.08
CA LEU A 17 20.57 -1.98 13.77
C LEU A 17 19.12 -1.53 13.69
N ASP A 18 18.84 -0.24 13.67
CA ASP A 18 17.50 0.30 13.47
C ASP A 18 16.95 -0.06 12.09
N VAL A 19 17.79 0.00 11.07
CA VAL A 19 17.42 -0.42 9.71
C VAL A 19 17.13 -1.92 9.65
N VAL A 20 17.97 -2.74 10.28
CA VAL A 20 17.76 -4.20 10.36
C VAL A 20 16.44 -4.53 11.06
N LYS A 21 16.18 -3.92 12.21
CA LYS A 21 14.94 -4.10 12.96
C LYS A 21 13.72 -3.72 12.12
N SER A 22 13.74 -2.54 11.50
CA SER A 22 12.65 -2.06 10.64
C SER A 22 12.39 -3.01 9.47
N ASN A 23 13.44 -3.52 8.82
CA ASN A 23 13.28 -4.47 7.71
C ASN A 23 12.67 -5.80 8.16
N ILE A 24 13.04 -6.30 9.32
CA ILE A 24 12.51 -7.56 9.87
C ILE A 24 11.04 -7.38 10.30
N GLU A 25 10.70 -6.27 10.93
CA GLU A 25 9.32 -5.94 11.30
C GLU A 25 8.41 -5.80 10.07
N GLN A 26 8.92 -5.23 8.97
CA GLN A 26 8.21 -5.17 7.70
C GLN A 26 7.93 -6.55 7.11
N LEU A 27 8.77 -7.53 7.39
CA LEU A 27 8.57 -8.95 7.03
C LEU A 27 7.59 -9.68 7.97
N GLY A 28 7.04 -8.98 8.97
CA GLY A 28 6.21 -9.56 10.01
C GLY A 28 6.99 -10.33 11.07
N GLY A 29 8.31 -10.14 11.09
CA GLY A 29 9.20 -10.76 12.07
C GLY A 29 9.48 -9.87 13.28
N ASP A 30 10.34 -10.36 14.15
CA ASP A 30 10.76 -9.69 15.37
C ASP A 30 12.25 -9.88 15.63
N VAL A 31 12.90 -8.90 16.28
CA VAL A 31 14.31 -8.93 16.66
C VAL A 31 14.46 -8.63 18.13
N GLU A 32 15.04 -9.55 18.86
CA GLU A 32 15.45 -9.38 20.24
C GLU A 32 16.96 -9.29 20.35
N VAL A 33 17.46 -8.43 21.21
CA VAL A 33 18.89 -8.30 21.51
C VAL A 33 19.11 -8.52 23.00
N SER A 34 20.00 -9.44 23.35
CA SER A 34 20.41 -9.71 24.72
C SER A 34 21.93 -9.54 24.84
N THR A 35 22.37 -8.74 25.78
CA THR A 35 23.79 -8.45 25.99
C THR A 35 24.18 -8.76 27.42
N LYS A 36 25.30 -9.46 27.61
CA LYS A 36 25.92 -9.69 28.89
C LYS A 36 27.37 -9.22 28.86
N LEU A 37 27.67 -8.25 29.71
CA LEU A 37 28.99 -7.61 29.72
C LEU A 37 30.09 -8.66 29.99
N GLY A 38 31.12 -8.69 29.16
CA GLY A 38 32.23 -9.65 29.23
C GLY A 38 31.94 -11.04 28.65
N GLU A 39 30.68 -11.35 28.28
CA GLU A 39 30.31 -12.63 27.70
C GLU A 39 29.89 -12.51 26.22
N GLY A 40 29.30 -11.38 25.81
CA GLY A 40 28.93 -11.14 24.43
C GLY A 40 27.50 -10.64 24.24
N THR A 41 27.06 -10.61 22.96
CA THR A 41 25.73 -10.16 22.55
C THR A 41 25.06 -11.26 21.70
N THR A 42 23.80 -11.54 21.99
CA THR A 42 22.96 -12.45 21.22
C THR A 42 21.86 -11.68 20.52
N PHE A 43 21.76 -11.87 19.21
CA PHE A 43 20.66 -11.38 18.37
C PHE A 43 19.74 -12.54 18.05
N THR A 44 18.47 -12.42 18.42
CA THR A 44 17.45 -13.41 18.07
C THR A 44 16.50 -12.82 17.05
N VAL A 45 16.51 -13.37 15.85
CA VAL A 45 15.64 -12.97 14.75
C VAL A 45 14.57 -14.02 14.57
N ARG A 46 13.29 -13.63 14.70
CA ARG A 46 12.14 -14.49 14.43
C ARG A 46 11.48 -14.03 13.15
N LEU A 47 11.36 -14.93 12.19
CA LEU A 47 10.66 -14.68 10.92
C LEU A 47 9.47 -15.64 10.81
N PRO A 48 8.30 -15.17 10.36
CA PRO A 48 7.19 -16.06 10.09
C PRO A 48 7.52 -16.97 8.90
N LEU A 49 7.27 -18.27 9.04
CA LEU A 49 7.40 -19.23 7.94
C LEU A 49 6.19 -19.21 7.00
N THR A 50 5.07 -18.65 7.45
CA THR A 50 3.83 -18.56 6.67
C THR A 50 3.84 -17.30 5.83
N LEU A 51 3.68 -17.47 4.52
CA LEU A 51 3.37 -16.37 3.61
C LEU A 51 1.99 -15.80 3.99
N ALA A 52 1.88 -14.47 4.06
CA ALA A 52 0.57 -13.85 4.27
C ALA A 52 -0.25 -14.01 2.98
N ILE A 53 -1.32 -14.80 3.06
CA ILE A 53 -2.31 -14.93 1.98
C ILE A 53 -3.45 -13.98 2.30
N ILE A 54 -3.75 -13.07 1.39
CA ILE A 54 -4.89 -12.17 1.50
C ILE A 54 -5.87 -12.39 0.34
N GLN A 55 -7.14 -12.16 0.63
CA GLN A 55 -8.16 -12.05 -0.39
C GLN A 55 -8.12 -10.66 -1.00
N ALA A 56 -8.02 -10.56 -2.31
CA ALA A 56 -7.96 -9.30 -3.02
C ALA A 56 -8.96 -9.25 -4.17
N LEU A 57 -9.44 -8.06 -4.47
CA LEU A 57 -10.14 -7.74 -5.70
C LEU A 57 -9.11 -7.32 -6.74
N MET A 58 -9.06 -8.05 -7.83
CA MET A 58 -8.25 -7.70 -8.99
C MET A 58 -8.99 -6.69 -9.85
N VAL A 59 -8.34 -5.59 -10.14
CA VAL A 59 -8.84 -4.51 -11.00
C VAL A 59 -7.85 -4.24 -12.11
N GLU A 60 -8.34 -3.65 -13.18
CA GLU A 60 -7.53 -3.26 -14.34
C GLU A 60 -7.63 -1.74 -14.55
N VAL A 61 -6.50 -1.12 -14.77
CA VAL A 61 -6.38 0.28 -15.19
C VAL A 61 -5.52 0.30 -16.44
N ARG A 62 -6.14 0.57 -17.58
CA ARG A 62 -5.59 0.33 -18.91
C ARG A 62 -5.21 -1.15 -19.07
N ASP A 63 -3.95 -1.44 -19.33
CA ASP A 63 -3.43 -2.80 -19.53
C ASP A 63 -2.75 -3.36 -18.28
N GLU A 64 -2.79 -2.62 -17.15
CA GLU A 64 -2.15 -3.01 -15.92
C GLU A 64 -3.14 -3.52 -14.86
N LYS A 65 -2.73 -4.55 -14.14
CA LYS A 65 -3.54 -5.20 -13.11
C LYS A 65 -3.08 -4.81 -11.72
N TYR A 66 -4.05 -4.49 -10.86
CA TYR A 66 -3.82 -4.14 -9.47
C TYR A 66 -4.67 -4.99 -8.55
N ALA A 67 -4.19 -5.21 -7.35
CA ALA A 67 -4.90 -5.94 -6.31
C ALA A 67 -5.28 -5.00 -5.16
N ILE A 68 -6.55 -4.98 -4.78
CA ILE A 68 -7.07 -4.23 -3.65
C ILE A 68 -7.52 -5.23 -2.59
N ALA A 69 -6.98 -5.13 -1.37
CA ALA A 69 -7.37 -6.02 -0.28
C ALA A 69 -8.88 -5.94 -0.01
N LEU A 70 -9.58 -7.07 -0.02
CA LEU A 70 -11.03 -7.11 0.18
C LEU A 70 -11.46 -6.50 1.52
N GLY A 71 -10.65 -6.68 2.56
CA GLY A 71 -10.92 -6.10 3.87
C GLY A 71 -10.92 -4.57 3.91
N SER A 72 -10.31 -3.91 2.91
CA SER A 72 -10.30 -2.46 2.78
C SER A 72 -11.49 -1.92 1.96
N ILE A 73 -12.19 -2.77 1.21
CA ILE A 73 -13.28 -2.36 0.33
C ILE A 73 -14.57 -2.22 1.12
N ALA A 74 -15.20 -1.05 1.01
CA ALA A 74 -16.53 -0.82 1.55
C ALA A 74 -17.63 -1.19 0.56
N ASN A 75 -17.52 -0.67 -0.68
CA ASN A 75 -18.50 -0.84 -1.75
C ASN A 75 -17.81 -0.75 -3.12
N ILE A 76 -18.51 -1.23 -4.13
CA ILE A 76 -18.17 -1.01 -5.54
C ILE A 76 -19.38 -0.36 -6.18
N GLU A 77 -19.19 0.76 -6.84
CA GLU A 77 -20.25 1.55 -7.45
C GLU A 77 -19.93 1.82 -8.93
N ASN A 78 -20.97 1.87 -9.73
CA ASN A 78 -20.90 2.33 -11.12
C ASN A 78 -21.55 3.70 -11.21
N ILE A 79 -20.79 4.74 -11.45
CA ILE A 79 -21.19 6.12 -11.29
C ILE A 79 -21.15 6.83 -12.62
N PRO A 80 -22.26 7.45 -13.08
CA PRO A 80 -22.24 8.31 -14.23
C PRO A 80 -21.27 9.47 -14.04
N VAL A 81 -20.54 9.82 -15.08
CA VAL A 81 -19.60 10.96 -15.04
C VAL A 81 -20.29 12.26 -14.67
N THR A 82 -21.59 12.38 -15.00
CA THR A 82 -22.44 13.53 -14.65
C THR A 82 -22.66 13.71 -13.15
N ASP A 83 -22.51 12.65 -12.35
CA ASP A 83 -22.68 12.70 -10.88
C ASP A 83 -21.43 13.15 -10.14
N ILE A 84 -20.30 13.27 -10.85
CA ILE A 84 -19.05 13.76 -10.30
C ILE A 84 -19.16 15.28 -10.07
N LYS A 85 -18.84 15.70 -8.86
CA LYS A 85 -18.79 17.11 -8.45
C LYS A 85 -17.36 17.50 -8.13
N TYR A 86 -17.11 18.79 -8.12
CA TYR A 86 -15.82 19.35 -7.79
C TYR A 86 -15.91 20.17 -6.49
N VAL A 87 -15.06 19.82 -5.53
CA VAL A 87 -14.88 20.59 -4.29
C VAL A 87 -13.39 20.94 -4.21
N GLU A 88 -13.06 22.20 -4.18
CA GLU A 88 -11.67 22.70 -4.17
C GLU A 88 -10.79 22.03 -5.26
N ALA A 89 -11.29 21.98 -6.48
CA ALA A 89 -10.64 21.36 -7.64
C ALA A 89 -10.41 19.83 -7.52
N LYS A 90 -11.01 19.17 -6.54
CA LYS A 90 -10.98 17.70 -6.39
C LYS A 90 -12.31 17.09 -6.80
N GLU A 91 -12.22 15.99 -7.53
CA GLU A 91 -13.39 15.19 -7.90
C GLU A 91 -13.97 14.51 -6.66
N VAL A 92 -15.27 14.62 -6.47
CA VAL A 92 -16.01 13.97 -5.37
C VAL A 92 -17.33 13.40 -5.88
N ILE A 93 -17.82 12.40 -5.15
CA ILE A 93 -19.17 11.87 -5.34
C ILE A 93 -19.96 11.97 -4.03
N HIS A 94 -21.27 12.13 -4.16
CA HIS A 94 -22.18 12.04 -3.03
C HIS A 94 -22.83 10.66 -2.99
N LEU A 95 -22.50 9.88 -1.97
CA LEU A 95 -23.04 8.56 -1.79
C LEU A 95 -23.62 8.40 -0.37
N ARG A 96 -24.92 8.10 -0.30
CA ARG A 96 -25.62 7.84 0.98
C ARG A 96 -25.38 8.92 2.04
N GLY A 97 -25.36 10.20 1.62
CA GLY A 97 -25.16 11.33 2.52
C GLY A 97 -23.70 11.67 2.84
N ASN A 98 -22.76 10.91 2.32
CA ASN A 98 -21.34 11.17 2.47
C ASN A 98 -20.73 11.75 1.20
N VAL A 99 -19.77 12.64 1.38
CA VAL A 99 -18.93 13.16 0.29
C VAL A 99 -17.65 12.31 0.23
N ILE A 100 -17.47 11.62 -0.88
CA ILE A 100 -16.35 10.70 -1.07
C ILE A 100 -15.43 11.27 -2.14
N PRO A 101 -14.16 11.59 -1.80
CA PRO A 101 -13.20 12.03 -2.79
C PRO A 101 -12.85 10.89 -3.74
N LEU A 102 -12.70 11.22 -5.02
CA LEU A 102 -12.28 10.28 -6.05
C LEU A 102 -10.79 10.40 -6.31
N ILE A 103 -10.16 9.27 -6.43
CA ILE A 103 -8.77 9.14 -6.84
C ILE A 103 -8.75 8.39 -8.16
N ARG A 104 -8.27 9.04 -9.20
CA ARG A 104 -8.05 8.40 -10.50
C ARG A 104 -6.69 7.71 -10.48
N LEU A 105 -6.70 6.39 -10.55
CA LEU A 105 -5.47 5.60 -10.54
C LEU A 105 -4.59 5.86 -11.75
N ASP A 106 -5.17 6.13 -12.91
CA ASP A 106 -4.43 6.51 -14.11
C ASP A 106 -3.55 7.76 -13.90
N LYS A 107 -4.08 8.78 -13.17
CA LYS A 107 -3.32 9.99 -12.85
C LYS A 107 -2.21 9.75 -11.83
N ILE A 108 -2.45 8.88 -10.84
CA ILE A 108 -1.45 8.59 -9.80
C ILE A 108 -0.31 7.73 -10.34
N LEU A 109 -0.66 6.82 -11.25
CA LEU A 109 0.28 5.87 -11.84
C LEU A 109 0.97 6.44 -13.09
N ASP A 110 0.67 7.71 -13.45
CA ASP A 110 1.22 8.40 -14.61
C ASP A 110 0.90 7.67 -15.94
N ILE A 111 -0.30 7.10 -15.99
CA ILE A 111 -0.82 6.39 -17.17
C ILE A 111 -1.59 7.40 -18.04
N GLU A 112 -1.42 7.32 -19.36
CA GLU A 112 -2.09 8.22 -20.29
C GLU A 112 -3.63 8.14 -20.17
N PRO A 113 -4.33 9.29 -20.11
CA PRO A 113 -5.77 9.33 -20.06
C PRO A 113 -6.38 8.83 -21.38
N LEU A 114 -7.56 8.21 -21.32
CA LEU A 114 -8.33 7.85 -22.51
C LEU A 114 -8.82 9.11 -23.21
N GLU A 115 -8.64 9.19 -24.52
CA GLU A 115 -9.14 10.31 -25.34
C GLU A 115 -10.67 10.44 -25.29
N ASN A 116 -11.38 9.29 -25.20
CA ASN A 116 -12.82 9.24 -25.02
C ASN A 116 -13.11 8.43 -23.76
N GLY A 117 -13.24 9.12 -22.62
CA GLY A 117 -13.58 8.47 -21.35
C GLY A 117 -14.95 7.81 -21.38
N PRO A 118 -15.18 6.76 -20.55
CA PRO A 118 -16.46 6.09 -20.45
C PRO A 118 -17.53 7.03 -19.86
N GLU A 119 -18.79 6.80 -20.22
CA GLU A 119 -19.95 7.53 -19.65
C GLU A 119 -20.14 7.23 -18.15
N ASN A 120 -19.79 6.02 -17.74
CA ASN A 120 -19.83 5.57 -16.35
C ASN A 120 -18.47 5.15 -15.86
N LEU A 121 -18.14 5.53 -14.63
CA LEU A 121 -16.91 5.13 -13.95
C LEU A 121 -17.17 3.99 -12.97
N THR A 122 -16.32 2.99 -13.00
CA THR A 122 -16.27 1.98 -11.95
C THR A 122 -15.43 2.50 -10.79
N VAL A 123 -16.04 2.63 -9.63
CA VAL A 123 -15.41 3.19 -8.42
C VAL A 123 -15.39 2.15 -7.33
N VAL A 124 -14.20 1.80 -6.87
CA VAL A 124 -14.01 0.94 -5.69
C VAL A 124 -13.84 1.84 -4.48
N ILE A 125 -14.81 1.80 -3.57
CA ILE A 125 -14.77 2.61 -2.36
C ILE A 125 -14.01 1.87 -1.28
N VAL A 126 -12.89 2.43 -0.86
CA VAL A 126 -12.03 1.87 0.18
C VAL A 126 -12.11 2.68 1.47
N LYS A 127 -12.00 1.97 2.59
CA LYS A 127 -11.95 2.58 3.92
C LYS A 127 -10.52 2.92 4.29
N ARG A 128 -10.34 4.10 4.87
CA ARG A 128 -9.10 4.53 5.49
C ARG A 128 -9.40 5.15 6.85
N GLY A 129 -9.32 4.35 7.91
CA GLY A 129 -9.80 4.78 9.22
C GLY A 129 -11.29 5.12 9.17
N ASP A 130 -11.66 6.35 9.58
CA ASP A 130 -13.04 6.85 9.57
C ASP A 130 -13.43 7.49 8.23
N SER A 131 -12.52 7.58 7.27
CA SER A 131 -12.77 8.19 5.97
C SER A 131 -12.88 7.13 4.87
N GLN A 132 -13.53 7.51 3.78
CA GLN A 132 -13.70 6.71 2.58
C GLN A 132 -13.11 7.45 1.39
N VAL A 133 -12.54 6.69 0.45
CA VAL A 133 -11.98 7.19 -0.80
C VAL A 133 -12.45 6.29 -1.93
N GLY A 134 -12.84 6.87 -3.05
CA GLY A 134 -13.21 6.15 -4.26
C GLY A 134 -12.03 6.03 -5.22
N LEU A 135 -11.60 4.81 -5.51
CA LEU A 135 -10.59 4.51 -6.51
C LEU A 135 -11.27 4.27 -7.86
N VAL A 136 -10.96 5.09 -8.84
CA VAL A 136 -11.49 4.93 -10.20
C VAL A 136 -10.63 3.92 -10.94
N VAL A 137 -11.27 2.85 -11.41
CA VAL A 137 -10.65 1.76 -12.19
C VAL A 137 -11.38 1.58 -13.51
N ASP A 138 -10.73 0.98 -14.50
CA ASP A 138 -11.34 0.76 -15.80
C ASP A 138 -12.22 -0.49 -15.79
N LYS A 139 -11.77 -1.55 -15.10
CA LYS A 139 -12.46 -2.85 -15.10
C LYS A 139 -12.23 -3.62 -13.80
N LEU A 140 -13.24 -4.40 -13.41
CA LEU A 140 -13.12 -5.40 -12.36
C LEU A 140 -12.81 -6.75 -13.00
N ILE A 141 -11.76 -7.42 -12.54
CA ILE A 141 -11.37 -8.75 -13.02
C ILE A 141 -12.05 -9.83 -12.18
N GLY A 142 -12.00 -9.69 -10.85
CA GLY A 142 -12.58 -10.64 -9.91
C GLY A 142 -11.79 -10.77 -8.63
N GLN A 143 -12.24 -11.66 -7.74
CA GLN A 143 -11.57 -11.92 -6.48
C GLN A 143 -10.51 -13.00 -6.67
N GLN A 144 -9.37 -12.81 -6.02
CA GLN A 144 -8.25 -13.74 -6.06
C GLN A 144 -7.52 -13.76 -4.71
N GLU A 145 -6.99 -14.91 -4.35
CA GLU A 145 -6.02 -15.01 -3.27
C GLU A 145 -4.65 -14.58 -3.77
N ILE A 146 -4.02 -13.67 -3.03
CA ILE A 146 -2.66 -13.23 -3.34
C ILE A 146 -1.75 -13.52 -2.17
N VAL A 147 -0.50 -13.88 -2.50
CA VAL A 147 0.57 -14.05 -1.53
C VAL A 147 1.35 -12.76 -1.47
N ILE A 148 1.34 -12.10 -0.31
CA ILE A 148 2.18 -10.93 -0.08
C ILE A 148 3.60 -11.41 0.17
N LYS A 149 4.46 -11.26 -0.83
CA LYS A 149 5.91 -11.20 -0.60
C LYS A 149 6.23 -9.79 -0.16
N SER A 150 6.96 -9.61 0.94
CA SER A 150 7.30 -8.28 1.39
C SER A 150 8.07 -7.55 0.29
N LEU A 151 7.44 -6.56 -0.28
CA LEU A 151 8.00 -5.68 -1.31
C LEU A 151 8.83 -4.59 -0.64
N GLY A 152 9.93 -4.98 0.04
CA GLY A 152 10.78 -4.06 0.81
C GLY A 152 11.51 -2.99 0.00
N LYS A 153 11.34 -2.89 -1.32
CA LYS A 153 12.10 -1.93 -2.14
C LYS A 153 11.33 -1.14 -3.20
N TYR A 154 10.08 -1.46 -3.50
CA TYR A 154 9.41 -0.86 -4.67
C TYR A 154 8.33 0.18 -4.36
N ILE A 155 8.05 0.47 -3.08
CA ILE A 155 7.09 1.52 -2.71
C ILE A 155 7.84 2.68 -2.03
N ASN A 156 8.84 3.22 -2.66
CA ASN A 156 9.40 4.53 -2.32
C ASN A 156 8.63 5.59 -3.12
N GLY A 157 7.69 6.25 -2.44
CA GLY A 157 7.15 7.51 -2.91
C GLY A 157 5.64 7.72 -2.80
N ASN A 158 4.80 6.71 -2.78
CA ASN A 158 3.36 6.90 -2.73
C ASN A 158 2.75 6.44 -1.40
N LYS A 159 2.68 7.36 -0.44
CA LYS A 159 1.97 7.19 0.83
C LYS A 159 0.45 6.99 0.70
N LEU A 160 -0.09 6.94 -0.51
CA LEU A 160 -1.53 6.90 -0.77
C LEU A 160 -2.11 5.50 -0.99
N ILE A 161 -1.27 4.48 -1.17
CA ILE A 161 -1.74 3.12 -1.48
C ILE A 161 -1.26 2.16 -0.38
N SER A 162 -1.65 2.39 0.87
CA SER A 162 -1.40 1.42 1.96
C SER A 162 -2.37 0.23 1.96
N GLY A 163 -2.96 -0.10 0.83
CA GLY A 163 -3.86 -1.23 0.62
C GLY A 163 -3.83 -1.81 -0.79
N ALA A 164 -2.96 -1.30 -1.67
CA ALA A 164 -2.80 -1.84 -3.02
C ALA A 164 -1.41 -2.49 -3.15
N THR A 165 -1.38 -3.71 -3.65
CA THR A 165 -0.15 -4.44 -3.97
C THR A 165 -0.03 -4.55 -5.48
N ILE A 166 1.10 -4.16 -6.06
CA ILE A 166 1.39 -4.45 -7.46
C ILE A 166 1.81 -5.92 -7.54
N LEU A 167 1.04 -6.73 -8.24
CA LEU A 167 1.45 -8.08 -8.59
C LEU A 167 2.46 -7.97 -9.71
N GLY A 168 3.73 -8.00 -9.39
CA GLY A 168 4.77 -8.32 -10.35
C GLY A 168 4.64 -9.81 -10.67
N ASP A 169 4.02 -10.18 -11.78
CA ASP A 169 4.35 -11.42 -12.45
C ASP A 169 5.83 -11.29 -12.78
N GLY A 170 6.67 -12.14 -12.22
CA GLY A 170 8.12 -12.03 -12.33
C GLY A 170 8.63 -12.15 -13.78
N GLU A 171 8.03 -11.39 -14.68
CA GLU A 171 8.52 -11.05 -15.99
C GLU A 171 8.88 -9.55 -16.02
#